data_8b2905e3038a7ee1f70760097bf7150e
#
_entry.id   8b2905e3038a7ee1f70760097bf7150e
#
_cell.length_a   1.000
_cell.length_b   1.000
_cell.length_c   1.000
_cell.angle_alpha   90.00
_cell.angle_beta   90.00
_cell.angle_gamma   90.00
#
_symmetry.space_group_name_H-M   'P 1'
#
loop_
_entity.id
_entity.type
_entity.pdbx_description
1 polymer ?
#
loop_
_entity_poly.entity_id
_entity_poly.type
_entity_poly.pdbx_seq_one_letter_code
_entity_poly.pdbx_strand_id
1 'polypeptide(L)'
;MRFASRAAWIRVSVVILASGVLTFWAWFSMMRMPLRSYLGPLSPLTAEEISLRDQLQRDVEVLGRKIGDRNIIAYTQLTAAADFVESSLTNAGLAVNRRGFDVEGKTCFNLEAEVPGRPRPGEIIVIGAHYDSVLGCPGANDNASGVAALLALARFFSKQPTALTLRFVAFVNEEPPYFQTAKMGSRVYAKECRERGDRVVAMLSLETIGYYTEEARSQNYPFPVGLFYPSRGNFIAFVGNTSSAELVRRCVSLFRRNAAFPSEGAALPSALPGIGWSDHWSFWQEGYSALMVTDTAPFRYPHYHTENDTPDKLDYDGMARVVAGLRKVITGLANP
;
A
#
# COMPACT_ATOMS: atom_id res chain seq x y z
N MET A 1 -34.42 3.38 -46.86
CA MET A 1 -33.90 2.96 -45.50
C MET A 1 -34.80 1.88 -44.95
N ARG A 2 -34.30 0.68 -44.69
CA ARG A 2 -35.10 -0.37 -44.06
C ARG A 2 -35.11 -0.11 -42.55
N PHE A 3 -36.25 0.22 -41.98
CA PHE A 3 -36.41 0.35 -40.54
C PHE A 3 -36.19 -1.02 -39.85
N ALA A 4 -35.43 -1.03 -38.77
CA ALA A 4 -35.20 -2.24 -38.00
C ALA A 4 -36.53 -2.84 -37.52
N SER A 5 -36.67 -4.16 -37.56
CA SER A 5 -37.88 -4.84 -37.09
C SER A 5 -38.11 -4.62 -35.59
N ARG A 6 -39.38 -4.69 -35.14
CA ARG A 6 -39.72 -4.62 -33.71
C ARG A 6 -38.92 -5.59 -32.86
N ALA A 7 -38.66 -6.80 -33.38
CA ALA A 7 -37.80 -7.80 -32.75
C ALA A 7 -36.33 -7.36 -32.61
N ALA A 8 -35.80 -6.62 -33.60
CA ALA A 8 -34.45 -6.08 -33.52
C ALA A 8 -34.35 -4.99 -32.43
N TRP A 9 -35.32 -4.11 -32.32
CA TRP A 9 -35.37 -3.11 -31.26
C TRP A 9 -35.50 -3.71 -29.87
N ILE A 10 -36.31 -4.77 -29.69
CA ILE A 10 -36.41 -5.51 -28.42
C ILE A 10 -35.08 -6.11 -28.05
N ARG A 11 -34.35 -6.78 -28.97
CA ARG A 11 -33.03 -7.34 -28.72
C ARG A 11 -32.02 -6.26 -28.28
N VAL A 12 -31.97 -5.15 -28.98
CA VAL A 12 -31.09 -4.02 -28.63
C VAL A 12 -31.42 -3.49 -27.22
N SER A 13 -32.72 -3.31 -26.91
CA SER A 13 -33.15 -2.84 -25.57
C SER A 13 -32.76 -3.82 -24.46
N VAL A 14 -32.90 -5.13 -24.70
CA VAL A 14 -32.48 -6.17 -23.73
C VAL A 14 -30.97 -6.12 -23.50
N VAL A 15 -30.17 -5.99 -24.57
CA VAL A 15 -28.70 -5.89 -24.45
C VAL A 15 -28.30 -4.63 -23.67
N ILE A 16 -28.92 -3.48 -23.96
CA ILE A 16 -28.64 -2.21 -23.25
C ILE A 16 -28.99 -2.35 -21.78
N LEU A 17 -30.17 -2.93 -21.46
CA LEU A 17 -30.60 -3.12 -20.08
C LEU A 17 -29.66 -4.07 -19.33
N ALA A 18 -29.31 -5.22 -19.94
CA ALA A 18 -28.38 -6.18 -19.35
C ALA A 18 -26.99 -5.57 -19.12
N SER A 19 -26.47 -4.81 -20.08
CA SER A 19 -25.20 -4.07 -19.94
C SER A 19 -25.27 -3.02 -18.83
N GLY A 20 -26.38 -2.29 -18.72
CA GLY A 20 -26.60 -1.32 -17.64
C GLY A 20 -26.62 -1.98 -16.26
N VAL A 21 -27.33 -3.10 -16.12
CA VAL A 21 -27.37 -3.88 -14.87
C VAL A 21 -25.99 -4.41 -14.50
N LEU A 22 -25.24 -4.97 -15.45
CA LEU A 22 -23.87 -5.46 -15.23
C LEU A 22 -22.92 -4.35 -14.82
N THR A 23 -22.98 -3.20 -15.49
CA THR A 23 -22.14 -2.04 -15.17
C THR A 23 -22.47 -1.49 -13.76
N PHE A 24 -23.75 -1.38 -13.44
CA PHE A 24 -24.20 -0.96 -12.11
C PHE A 24 -23.74 -1.94 -11.03
N TRP A 25 -23.89 -3.25 -11.27
CA TRP A 25 -23.44 -4.28 -10.34
C TRP A 25 -21.91 -4.25 -10.15
N ALA A 26 -21.16 -4.12 -11.25
CA ALA A 26 -19.70 -4.00 -11.19
C ALA A 26 -19.29 -2.76 -10.39
N TRP A 27 -19.87 -1.60 -10.67
CA TRP A 27 -19.62 -0.37 -9.90
C TRP A 27 -19.95 -0.55 -8.42
N PHE A 28 -21.14 -1.09 -8.12
CA PHE A 28 -21.58 -1.27 -6.75
C PHE A 28 -20.70 -2.25 -5.96
N SER A 29 -20.30 -3.36 -6.59
CA SER A 29 -19.52 -4.41 -5.92
C SER A 29 -18.03 -4.09 -5.84
N MET A 30 -17.46 -3.36 -6.80
CA MET A 30 -16.01 -3.19 -6.93
C MET A 30 -15.51 -1.78 -6.56
N MET A 31 -16.32 -0.75 -6.78
CA MET A 31 -15.86 0.63 -6.69
C MET A 31 -16.60 1.44 -5.60
N ARG A 32 -17.86 1.12 -5.33
CA ARG A 32 -18.60 1.82 -4.27
C ARG A 32 -18.05 1.45 -2.90
N MET A 33 -17.48 2.47 -2.22
CA MET A 33 -16.94 2.34 -0.88
C MET A 33 -17.91 2.88 0.18
N PRO A 34 -17.86 2.36 1.43
CA PRO A 34 -18.67 2.88 2.53
C PRO A 34 -18.25 4.29 2.90
N LEU A 35 -19.23 5.08 3.37
CA LEU A 35 -19.05 6.48 3.75
C LEU A 35 -18.61 7.36 2.58
N ARG A 36 -18.41 8.66 2.82
CA ARG A 36 -17.90 9.61 1.83
C ARG A 36 -16.44 9.93 2.12
N SER A 37 -15.66 10.14 1.06
CA SER A 37 -14.33 10.70 1.12
C SER A 37 -14.40 12.09 1.79
N TYR A 38 -13.38 12.44 2.56
CA TYR A 38 -13.28 13.78 3.15
C TYR A 38 -13.11 14.83 2.04
N LEU A 39 -13.90 15.90 2.11
CA LEU A 39 -13.88 16.99 1.11
C LEU A 39 -13.71 18.38 1.77
N GLY A 40 -13.53 18.41 3.09
CA GLY A 40 -13.36 19.67 3.82
C GLY A 40 -11.94 20.23 3.72
N PRO A 41 -11.73 21.46 4.17
CA PRO A 41 -10.39 22.00 4.28
C PRO A 41 -9.59 21.23 5.33
N LEU A 42 -8.30 20.98 5.05
CA LEU A 42 -7.42 20.33 6.00
C LEU A 42 -7.10 21.31 7.15
N SER A 43 -7.41 20.90 8.38
CA SER A 43 -7.02 21.68 9.56
C SER A 43 -5.50 21.69 9.74
N PRO A 44 -4.88 22.65 10.43
CA PRO A 44 -3.47 22.59 10.81
C PRO A 44 -3.14 21.25 11.50
N LEU A 45 -1.92 20.76 11.32
CA LEU A 45 -1.46 19.54 11.99
C LEU A 45 -1.49 19.72 13.51
N THR A 46 -1.92 18.69 14.21
CA THR A 46 -1.79 18.58 15.66
C THR A 46 -0.31 18.43 16.06
N ALA A 47 0.03 18.67 17.32
CA ALA A 47 1.40 18.47 17.81
C ALA A 47 1.89 17.01 17.61
N GLU A 48 0.99 16.03 17.73
CA GLU A 48 1.31 14.61 17.47
C GLU A 48 1.59 14.38 15.98
N GLU A 49 0.79 14.95 15.07
CA GLU A 49 1.01 14.84 13.63
C GLU A 49 2.28 15.57 13.17
N ILE A 50 2.63 16.73 13.79
CA ILE A 50 3.91 17.42 13.55
C ILE A 50 5.08 16.53 13.95
N SER A 51 5.05 15.93 15.13
CA SER A 51 6.09 14.99 15.58
C SER A 51 6.21 13.78 14.64
N LEU A 52 5.07 13.26 14.17
CA LEU A 52 5.02 12.17 13.21
C LEU A 52 5.59 12.57 11.84
N ARG A 53 5.22 13.74 11.33
CA ARG A 53 5.77 14.34 10.11
C ARG A 53 7.30 14.40 10.14
N ASP A 54 7.83 14.98 11.22
CA ASP A 54 9.27 15.15 11.38
C ASP A 54 10.00 13.81 11.49
N GLN A 55 9.35 12.79 12.05
CA GLN A 55 9.89 11.43 12.10
C GLN A 55 9.89 10.76 10.71
N LEU A 56 8.77 10.86 9.97
CA LEU A 56 8.67 10.34 8.60
C LEU A 56 9.71 10.97 7.69
N GLN A 57 9.86 12.30 7.78
CA GLN A 57 10.87 13.03 7.00
C GLN A 57 12.29 12.55 7.31
N ARG A 58 12.65 12.35 8.58
CA ARG A 58 13.98 11.83 8.96
C ARG A 58 14.24 10.43 8.39
N ASP A 59 13.25 9.53 8.45
CA ASP A 59 13.41 8.17 7.96
C ASP A 59 13.53 8.14 6.42
N VAL A 60 12.73 8.95 5.70
CA VAL A 60 12.84 9.12 4.24
C VAL A 60 14.18 9.76 3.84
N GLU A 61 14.67 10.77 4.57
CA GLU A 61 15.97 11.39 4.31
C GLU A 61 17.13 10.39 4.45
N VAL A 62 17.05 9.44 5.38
CA VAL A 62 18.06 8.40 5.51
C VAL A 62 18.02 7.47 4.31
N LEU A 63 16.86 6.94 3.95
CA LEU A 63 16.71 5.96 2.87
C LEU A 63 16.89 6.60 1.49
N GLY A 64 16.19 7.71 1.22
CA GLY A 64 16.11 8.33 -0.11
C GLY A 64 17.23 9.30 -0.43
N ARG A 65 18.03 9.79 0.56
CA ARG A 65 19.13 10.72 0.30
C ARG A 65 20.49 10.19 0.78
N LYS A 66 20.57 9.73 2.05
CA LYS A 66 21.87 9.30 2.60
C LYS A 66 22.31 7.95 2.03
N ILE A 67 21.36 7.01 1.89
CA ILE A 67 21.59 5.70 1.29
C ILE A 67 21.40 5.78 -0.23
N GLY A 68 20.26 6.33 -0.68
CA GLY A 68 19.94 6.54 -2.09
C GLY A 68 19.56 5.25 -2.81
N ASP A 69 20.07 5.08 -4.04
CA ASP A 69 19.85 3.90 -4.90
C ASP A 69 20.25 2.62 -4.16
N ARG A 70 19.27 1.72 -3.93
CA ARG A 70 19.42 0.55 -3.05
C ARG A 70 18.74 -0.69 -3.64
N ASN A 71 19.49 -1.43 -4.43
CA ASN A 71 19.03 -2.64 -5.12
C ASN A 71 20.15 -3.67 -5.21
N ILE A 72 19.91 -4.78 -5.90
CA ILE A 72 20.88 -5.87 -6.04
C ILE A 72 22.19 -5.41 -6.71
N ILE A 73 22.17 -4.41 -7.56
CA ILE A 73 23.36 -3.84 -8.21
C ILE A 73 24.09 -2.93 -7.19
N ALA A 74 23.36 -2.04 -6.52
CA ALA A 74 23.86 -1.20 -5.43
C ALA A 74 23.79 -1.95 -4.08
N TYR A 75 24.38 -3.14 -4.02
CA TYR A 75 24.20 -4.09 -2.92
C TYR A 75 24.66 -3.58 -1.55
N THR A 76 25.70 -2.75 -1.52
CA THR A 76 26.17 -2.11 -0.28
C THR A 76 25.07 -1.20 0.30
N GLN A 77 24.42 -0.41 -0.53
CA GLN A 77 23.33 0.47 -0.14
C GLN A 77 22.08 -0.33 0.23
N LEU A 78 21.78 -1.42 -0.51
CA LEU A 78 20.71 -2.34 -0.16
C LEU A 78 20.90 -2.92 1.24
N THR A 79 22.12 -3.35 1.56
CA THR A 79 22.49 -3.86 2.89
C THR A 79 22.39 -2.77 3.96
N ALA A 80 22.88 -1.56 3.67
CA ALA A 80 22.75 -0.42 4.57
C ALA A 80 21.29 -0.04 4.87
N ALA A 81 20.41 -0.15 3.87
CA ALA A 81 18.96 0.05 4.07
C ALA A 81 18.36 -1.04 4.97
N ALA A 82 18.73 -2.30 4.78
CA ALA A 82 18.32 -3.40 5.66
C ALA A 82 18.78 -3.14 7.11
N ASP A 83 20.03 -2.76 7.32
CA ASP A 83 20.60 -2.47 8.63
C ASP A 83 19.93 -1.26 9.31
N PHE A 84 19.57 -0.23 8.54
CA PHE A 84 18.79 0.91 9.04
C PHE A 84 17.39 0.51 9.50
N VAL A 85 16.67 -0.31 8.72
CA VAL A 85 15.34 -0.80 9.06
C VAL A 85 15.41 -1.68 10.31
N GLU A 86 16.33 -2.63 10.36
CA GLU A 86 16.54 -3.51 11.52
C GLU A 86 16.83 -2.70 12.80
N SER A 87 17.77 -1.76 12.73
CA SER A 87 18.12 -0.90 13.85
C SER A 87 16.93 -0.05 14.31
N SER A 88 16.13 0.46 13.37
CA SER A 88 14.95 1.28 13.68
C SER A 88 13.85 0.48 14.39
N LEU A 89 13.61 -0.78 13.97
CA LEU A 89 12.67 -1.69 14.64
C LEU A 89 13.18 -2.13 16.00
N THR A 90 14.47 -2.45 16.13
CA THR A 90 15.11 -2.80 17.40
C THR A 90 15.05 -1.65 18.41
N ASN A 91 15.30 -0.41 17.96
CA ASN A 91 15.17 0.80 18.78
C ASN A 91 13.71 1.08 19.22
N ALA A 92 12.73 0.56 18.50
CA ALA A 92 11.32 0.57 18.90
C ALA A 92 11.00 -0.49 19.97
N GLY A 93 11.97 -1.31 20.40
CA GLY A 93 11.82 -2.37 21.38
C GLY A 93 11.30 -3.68 20.79
N LEU A 94 11.39 -3.87 19.47
CA LEU A 94 10.93 -5.07 18.78
C LEU A 94 12.12 -6.00 18.46
N ALA A 95 11.92 -7.30 18.65
CA ALA A 95 12.86 -8.29 18.14
C ALA A 95 12.70 -8.43 16.63
N VAL A 96 13.80 -8.35 15.90
CA VAL A 96 13.81 -8.45 14.44
C VAL A 96 14.31 -9.80 13.99
N ASN A 97 13.56 -10.44 13.11
CA ASN A 97 13.95 -11.66 12.44
C ASN A 97 14.40 -11.32 11.00
N ARG A 98 15.71 -11.45 10.76
CA ARG A 98 16.34 -11.21 9.46
C ARG A 98 16.31 -12.48 8.63
N ARG A 99 15.33 -12.61 7.73
CA ARG A 99 15.10 -13.80 6.88
C ARG A 99 15.87 -13.67 5.57
N GLY A 100 16.98 -14.40 5.48
CA GLY A 100 17.85 -14.39 4.31
C GLY A 100 17.46 -15.43 3.26
N PHE A 101 17.60 -15.05 1.96
CA PHE A 101 17.48 -15.96 0.83
C PHE A 101 18.44 -15.55 -0.28
N ASP A 102 18.85 -16.51 -1.13
CA ASP A 102 19.81 -16.26 -2.21
C ASP A 102 19.15 -15.63 -3.44
N VAL A 103 19.80 -14.59 -3.93
CA VAL A 103 19.48 -13.96 -5.22
C VAL A 103 20.78 -13.74 -5.98
N GLU A 104 21.05 -14.59 -6.99
CA GLU A 104 22.23 -14.50 -7.85
C GLU A 104 23.56 -14.49 -7.07
N GLY A 105 23.66 -15.32 -6.03
CA GLY A 105 24.84 -15.45 -5.19
C GLY A 105 24.99 -14.33 -4.14
N LYS A 106 23.98 -13.46 -3.98
CA LYS A 106 23.92 -12.46 -2.92
C LYS A 106 22.78 -12.79 -1.96
N THR A 107 23.01 -12.63 -0.66
CA THR A 107 21.96 -12.85 0.35
C THR A 107 21.10 -11.62 0.49
N CYS A 108 19.85 -11.69 0.08
CA CYS A 108 18.84 -10.65 0.31
C CYS A 108 17.99 -10.98 1.53
N PHE A 109 17.45 -9.97 2.22
CA PHE A 109 16.78 -10.16 3.50
C PHE A 109 15.39 -9.51 3.53
N ASN A 110 14.38 -10.29 3.94
CA ASN A 110 13.16 -9.72 4.50
C ASN A 110 13.37 -9.50 6.00
N LEU A 111 12.89 -8.37 6.53
CA LEU A 111 13.04 -8.01 7.94
C LEU A 111 11.67 -8.04 8.60
N GLU A 112 11.47 -8.97 9.55
CA GLU A 112 10.20 -9.17 10.23
C GLU A 112 10.32 -8.76 11.70
N ALA A 113 9.36 -7.96 12.18
CA ALA A 113 9.17 -7.69 13.61
C ALA A 113 7.72 -7.95 13.99
N GLU A 114 7.50 -8.54 15.16
CA GLU A 114 6.17 -8.95 15.60
C GLU A 114 5.77 -8.27 16.92
N VAL A 115 4.50 -7.82 16.97
CA VAL A 115 3.81 -7.41 18.19
C VAL A 115 2.75 -8.47 18.49
N PRO A 116 2.97 -9.36 19.48
CA PRO A 116 2.06 -10.46 19.77
C PRO A 116 0.70 -9.96 20.27
N GLY A 117 -0.37 -10.47 19.66
CA GLY A 117 -1.75 -10.16 20.06
C GLY A 117 -2.21 -10.96 21.28
N ARG A 118 -3.23 -10.44 21.97
CA ARG A 118 -3.97 -11.15 23.02
C ARG A 118 -5.42 -10.70 23.02
N PRO A 119 -6.45 -11.57 22.98
CA PRO A 119 -6.36 -13.04 23.25
C PRO A 119 -6.19 -13.91 21.98
N ARG A 120 -6.02 -13.34 20.78
CA ARG A 120 -6.01 -14.08 19.50
C ARG A 120 -4.65 -14.04 18.79
N PRO A 121 -3.57 -14.59 19.40
CA PRO A 121 -2.21 -14.47 18.85
C PRO A 121 -2.00 -15.22 17.53
N GLY A 122 -2.82 -16.23 17.26
CA GLY A 122 -2.73 -17.02 16.03
C GLY A 122 -3.32 -16.34 14.80
N GLU A 123 -3.99 -15.19 14.94
CA GLU A 123 -4.51 -14.41 13.81
C GLU A 123 -3.60 -13.21 13.57
N ILE A 124 -3.10 -13.11 12.34
CA ILE A 124 -2.00 -12.22 12.01
C ILE A 124 -2.44 -11.18 11.00
N ILE A 125 -2.12 -9.92 11.27
CA ILE A 125 -2.19 -8.83 10.29
C ILE A 125 -0.75 -8.50 9.89
N VAL A 126 -0.45 -8.60 8.60
CA VAL A 126 0.85 -8.18 8.05
C VAL A 126 0.74 -6.75 7.55
N ILE A 127 1.66 -5.90 7.96
CA ILE A 127 1.89 -4.56 7.43
C ILE A 127 3.26 -4.60 6.76
N GLY A 128 3.33 -4.33 5.46
CA GLY A 128 4.56 -4.46 4.69
C GLY A 128 4.89 -3.26 3.84
N ALA A 129 6.17 -3.09 3.52
CA ALA A 129 6.68 -2.13 2.53
C ALA A 129 7.99 -2.66 1.98
N HIS A 130 8.28 -2.47 0.70
CA HIS A 130 9.60 -2.81 0.18
C HIS A 130 10.61 -1.71 0.46
N TYR A 131 11.87 -2.09 0.70
CA TYR A 131 12.93 -1.14 1.03
C TYR A 131 13.97 -0.96 -0.08
N ASP A 132 13.92 -1.76 -1.13
CA ASP A 132 14.71 -1.56 -2.35
C ASP A 132 14.14 -0.40 -3.20
N SER A 133 14.88 0.00 -4.20
CA SER A 133 14.47 0.99 -5.21
C SER A 133 14.90 0.54 -6.60
N VAL A 134 14.21 1.01 -7.63
CA VAL A 134 14.60 0.74 -9.01
C VAL A 134 16.00 1.29 -9.30
N LEU A 135 16.73 0.64 -10.19
CA LEU A 135 18.11 1.01 -10.54
C LEU A 135 18.22 2.49 -10.96
N GLY A 136 19.16 3.21 -10.36
CA GLY A 136 19.44 4.63 -10.62
C GLY A 136 18.44 5.61 -9.98
N CYS A 137 17.53 5.11 -9.13
CA CYS A 137 16.53 5.92 -8.46
C CYS A 137 16.78 5.98 -6.95
N PRO A 138 16.81 7.18 -6.32
CA PRO A 138 16.92 7.30 -4.87
C PRO A 138 15.72 6.72 -4.12
N GLY A 139 14.56 6.62 -4.76
CA GLY A 139 13.37 5.96 -4.23
C GLY A 139 12.86 6.59 -2.95
N ALA A 140 12.68 7.91 -2.93
CA ALA A 140 12.16 8.61 -1.75
C ALA A 140 10.66 8.37 -1.56
N ASN A 141 9.87 8.50 -2.64
CA ASN A 141 8.47 8.10 -2.62
C ASN A 141 8.36 6.60 -2.80
N ASP A 142 9.13 6.02 -3.73
CA ASP A 142 9.12 4.62 -4.09
C ASP A 142 10.39 3.88 -3.63
N ASN A 143 10.44 3.25 -2.44
CA ASN A 143 9.34 3.23 -1.48
C ASN A 143 9.85 3.56 -0.06
N ALA A 144 10.78 4.55 0.06
CA ALA A 144 11.20 5.01 1.39
C ALA A 144 10.01 5.62 2.16
N SER A 145 9.00 6.18 1.48
CA SER A 145 7.78 6.70 2.10
C SER A 145 6.99 5.59 2.81
N GLY A 146 6.79 4.45 2.15
CA GLY A 146 6.13 3.27 2.70
C GLY A 146 6.93 2.67 3.87
N VAL A 147 8.26 2.57 3.74
CA VAL A 147 9.13 2.09 4.83
C VAL A 147 9.09 3.03 6.02
N ALA A 148 9.15 4.34 5.83
CA ALA A 148 9.04 5.31 6.93
C ALA A 148 7.70 5.17 7.67
N ALA A 149 6.61 4.97 6.94
CA ALA A 149 5.30 4.68 7.53
C ALA A 149 5.27 3.34 8.29
N LEU A 150 5.85 2.28 7.72
CA LEU A 150 6.01 0.98 8.39
C LEU A 150 6.70 1.15 9.74
N LEU A 151 7.84 1.84 9.76
CA LEU A 151 8.62 2.10 10.98
C LEU A 151 7.84 2.94 12.00
N ALA A 152 7.13 3.98 11.55
CA ALA A 152 6.31 4.83 12.42
C ALA A 152 5.12 4.06 13.03
N LEU A 153 4.50 3.16 12.27
CA LEU A 153 3.45 2.26 12.76
C LEU A 153 4.00 1.23 13.73
N ALA A 154 5.15 0.62 13.44
CA ALA A 154 5.81 -0.33 14.33
C ALA A 154 6.17 0.31 15.68
N ARG A 155 6.75 1.53 15.68
CA ARG A 155 7.04 2.30 16.92
C ARG A 155 5.78 2.62 17.72
N PHE A 156 4.66 2.90 17.07
CA PHE A 156 3.39 3.14 17.74
C PHE A 156 2.83 1.86 18.37
N PHE A 157 2.72 0.79 17.59
CA PHE A 157 2.10 -0.45 18.05
C PHE A 157 2.97 -1.28 18.99
N SER A 158 4.29 -1.09 19.02
CA SER A 158 5.15 -1.74 20.04
C SER A 158 4.76 -1.39 21.47
N LYS A 159 4.00 -0.32 21.68
CA LYS A 159 3.51 0.18 22.98
C LYS A 159 2.00 0.04 23.17
N GLN A 160 1.30 -0.61 22.22
CA GLN A 160 -0.15 -0.72 22.24
C GLN A 160 -0.58 -2.20 22.33
N PRO A 161 -1.52 -2.54 23.21
CA PRO A 161 -2.11 -3.87 23.20
C PRO A 161 -3.01 -4.04 21.96
N THR A 162 -2.95 -5.22 21.35
CA THR A 162 -3.82 -5.63 20.24
C THR A 162 -4.37 -7.02 20.48
N ALA A 163 -5.59 -7.31 20.00
CA ALA A 163 -6.18 -8.63 20.11
C ALA A 163 -5.52 -9.62 19.12
N LEU A 164 -5.21 -9.15 17.92
CA LEU A 164 -4.52 -9.91 16.88
C LEU A 164 -3.03 -9.57 16.87
N THR A 165 -2.21 -10.50 16.41
CA THR A 165 -0.78 -10.27 16.19
C THR A 165 -0.56 -9.34 15.00
N LEU A 166 0.31 -8.34 15.16
CA LEU A 166 0.78 -7.49 14.08
C LEU A 166 2.19 -7.88 13.68
N ARG A 167 2.42 -8.15 12.40
CA ARG A 167 3.76 -8.34 11.82
C ARG A 167 4.09 -7.18 10.90
N PHE A 168 5.19 -6.51 11.20
CA PHE A 168 5.79 -5.45 10.39
C PHE A 168 6.92 -6.05 9.57
N VAL A 169 6.81 -6.00 8.26
CA VAL A 169 7.76 -6.67 7.36
C VAL A 169 8.27 -5.70 6.31
N ALA A 170 9.59 -5.48 6.31
CA ALA A 170 10.25 -4.80 5.21
C ALA A 170 10.72 -5.84 4.19
N PHE A 171 10.20 -5.76 2.96
CA PHE A 171 10.50 -6.66 1.86
C PHE A 171 11.66 -6.15 1.02
N VAL A 172 12.34 -7.08 0.33
CA VAL A 172 13.42 -6.78 -0.60
C VAL A 172 13.07 -7.26 -2.01
N ASN A 173 13.67 -6.65 -3.03
CA ASN A 173 13.53 -7.05 -4.43
C ASN A 173 12.07 -7.03 -4.93
N GLU A 174 11.32 -5.99 -4.56
CA GLU A 174 10.02 -5.72 -5.16
C GLU A 174 10.19 -5.22 -6.60
N GLU A 175 11.20 -4.42 -6.82
CA GLU A 175 11.47 -3.73 -8.07
C GLU A 175 11.97 -4.65 -9.21
N PRO A 176 11.82 -4.24 -10.48
CA PRO A 176 12.46 -4.96 -11.59
C PRO A 176 13.97 -5.12 -11.41
N PRO A 177 14.55 -6.29 -11.77
CA PRO A 177 13.95 -7.36 -12.58
C PRO A 177 13.21 -8.43 -11.77
N TYR A 178 13.07 -8.29 -10.46
CA TYR A 178 12.51 -9.35 -9.61
C TYR A 178 11.02 -9.22 -9.36
N PHE A 179 10.40 -8.11 -9.77
CA PHE A 179 8.96 -7.88 -9.66
C PHE A 179 8.14 -9.07 -10.18
N GLN A 180 7.22 -9.55 -9.34
CA GLN A 180 6.36 -10.71 -9.61
C GLN A 180 7.09 -12.01 -9.97
N THR A 181 8.37 -12.14 -9.58
CA THR A 181 9.13 -13.39 -9.72
C THR A 181 9.21 -14.16 -8.40
N ALA A 182 9.75 -15.38 -8.45
CA ALA A 182 10.03 -16.18 -7.24
C ALA A 182 11.14 -15.57 -6.35
N LYS A 183 11.88 -14.57 -6.82
CA LYS A 183 12.95 -13.86 -6.10
C LYS A 183 12.48 -12.54 -5.49
N MET A 184 11.24 -12.14 -5.69
CA MET A 184 10.61 -11.02 -5.01
C MET A 184 10.44 -11.36 -3.53
N GLY A 185 10.93 -10.50 -2.62
CA GLY A 185 10.98 -10.79 -1.19
C GLY A 185 9.62 -11.09 -0.57
N SER A 186 8.59 -10.32 -0.92
CA SER A 186 7.23 -10.60 -0.48
C SER A 186 6.68 -11.93 -1.00
N ARG A 187 7.13 -12.37 -2.21
CA ARG A 187 6.74 -13.68 -2.76
C ARG A 187 7.34 -14.83 -1.95
N VAL A 188 8.62 -14.70 -1.59
CA VAL A 188 9.31 -15.65 -0.70
C VAL A 188 8.60 -15.69 0.65
N TYR A 189 8.32 -14.53 1.23
CA TYR A 189 7.71 -14.41 2.56
C TYR A 189 6.27 -14.96 2.61
N ALA A 190 5.43 -14.62 1.64
CA ALA A 190 4.04 -15.10 1.58
C ALA A 190 3.98 -16.63 1.46
N LYS A 191 4.88 -17.23 0.66
CA LYS A 191 5.03 -18.67 0.54
C LYS A 191 5.45 -19.32 1.87
N GLU A 192 6.43 -18.75 2.56
CA GLU A 192 6.84 -19.20 3.89
C GLU A 192 5.69 -19.13 4.92
N CYS A 193 4.89 -18.05 4.90
CA CYS A 193 3.70 -17.96 5.73
C CYS A 193 2.73 -19.13 5.47
N ARG A 194 2.53 -19.48 4.21
CA ARG A 194 1.66 -20.60 3.82
C ARG A 194 2.20 -21.94 4.28
N GLU A 195 3.51 -22.15 4.12
CA GLU A 195 4.20 -23.38 4.53
C GLU A 195 4.20 -23.58 6.05
N ARG A 196 4.29 -22.49 6.82
CA ARG A 196 4.17 -22.51 8.30
C ARG A 196 2.74 -22.69 8.78
N GLY A 197 1.74 -22.56 7.91
CA GLY A 197 0.34 -22.57 8.30
C GLY A 197 -0.12 -21.30 9.03
N ASP A 198 0.57 -20.17 8.79
CA ASP A 198 0.22 -18.88 9.38
C ASP A 198 -1.17 -18.45 8.96
N ARG A 199 -2.01 -18.04 9.92
CA ARG A 199 -3.35 -17.51 9.65
C ARG A 199 -3.26 -15.99 9.44
N VAL A 200 -2.77 -15.60 8.27
CA VAL A 200 -2.77 -14.19 7.86
C VAL A 200 -4.19 -13.78 7.47
N VAL A 201 -4.84 -12.98 8.31
CA VAL A 201 -6.24 -12.52 8.11
C VAL A 201 -6.32 -11.25 7.29
N ALA A 202 -5.25 -10.47 7.22
CA ALA A 202 -5.12 -9.28 6.39
C ALA A 202 -3.65 -8.98 6.10
N MET A 203 -3.37 -8.46 4.89
CA MET A 203 -2.08 -7.86 4.56
C MET A 203 -2.31 -6.47 3.95
N LEU A 204 -1.58 -5.47 4.47
CA LEU A 204 -1.54 -4.10 3.96
C LEU A 204 -0.14 -3.81 3.43
N SER A 205 -0.02 -3.61 2.12
CA SER A 205 1.20 -3.12 1.47
C SER A 205 1.18 -1.60 1.48
N LEU A 206 2.18 -0.97 2.08
CA LEU A 206 2.37 0.47 2.05
C LEU A 206 3.27 0.81 0.86
N GLU A 207 2.66 1.39 -0.17
CA GLU A 207 3.27 1.56 -1.48
C GLU A 207 3.16 3.01 -1.93
N THR A 208 4.27 3.72 -1.98
CA THR A 208 4.24 5.15 -2.36
C THR A 208 3.12 5.92 -1.64
N ILE A 209 3.41 6.61 -0.57
CA ILE A 209 2.39 7.32 0.23
C ILE A 209 2.77 8.77 0.50
N GLY A 210 3.68 9.33 -0.30
CA GLY A 210 4.30 10.62 -0.04
C GLY A 210 3.90 11.76 -0.97
N TYR A 211 3.13 11.54 -2.03
CA TYR A 211 2.85 12.59 -2.99
C TYR A 211 1.36 12.94 -3.13
N TYR A 212 1.03 14.18 -2.79
CA TYR A 212 -0.33 14.72 -2.91
C TYR A 212 -0.29 16.11 -3.55
N THR A 213 -1.30 16.43 -4.38
CA THR A 213 -1.41 17.74 -5.04
C THR A 213 -2.85 18.14 -5.29
N GLU A 214 -3.14 19.42 -5.16
CA GLU A 214 -4.45 20.01 -5.47
C GLU A 214 -4.58 20.44 -6.94
N GLU A 215 -3.55 20.21 -7.75
CA GLU A 215 -3.58 20.56 -9.18
C GLU A 215 -4.69 19.81 -9.91
N ALA A 216 -5.41 20.52 -10.77
CA ALA A 216 -6.44 19.94 -11.59
C ALA A 216 -5.83 18.98 -12.64
N ARG A 217 -6.45 17.82 -12.82
CA ARG A 217 -6.01 16.78 -13.76
C ARG A 217 -4.63 16.19 -13.45
N SER A 218 -4.21 16.25 -12.20
CA SER A 218 -2.96 15.66 -11.72
C SER A 218 -3.05 14.14 -11.51
N GLN A 219 -4.25 13.56 -11.59
CA GLN A 219 -4.48 12.13 -11.44
C GLN A 219 -4.92 11.50 -12.76
N ASN A 220 -4.17 10.49 -13.20
CA ASN A 220 -4.51 9.65 -14.34
C ASN A 220 -5.01 8.29 -13.87
N TYR A 221 -5.63 7.53 -14.78
CA TYR A 221 -6.13 6.18 -14.53
C TYR A 221 -6.13 5.35 -15.82
N PRO A 222 -6.03 4.01 -15.73
CA PRO A 222 -6.38 3.15 -16.85
C PRO A 222 -7.85 3.34 -17.25
N PHE A 223 -8.12 3.36 -18.57
CA PHE A 223 -9.52 3.38 -19.03
C PHE A 223 -10.22 2.05 -18.68
N PRO A 224 -11.49 2.08 -18.23
CA PRO A 224 -12.40 3.21 -18.02
C PRO A 224 -12.44 3.73 -16.56
N VAL A 225 -11.49 3.35 -15.70
CA VAL A 225 -11.47 3.62 -14.25
C VAL A 225 -11.60 5.11 -13.93
N GLY A 226 -10.95 5.97 -14.72
CA GLY A 226 -10.98 7.43 -14.53
C GLY A 226 -12.37 8.09 -14.67
N LEU A 227 -13.37 7.37 -15.17
CA LEU A 227 -14.75 7.88 -15.22
C LEU A 227 -15.43 7.91 -13.83
N PHE A 228 -14.86 7.25 -12.83
CA PHE A 228 -15.49 7.01 -11.53
C PHE A 228 -14.73 7.62 -10.35
N TYR A 229 -13.51 8.11 -10.57
CA TYR A 229 -12.63 8.61 -9.51
C TYR A 229 -12.21 10.07 -9.75
N PRO A 230 -11.76 10.78 -8.68
CA PRO A 230 -11.33 12.17 -8.78
C PRO A 230 -10.16 12.35 -9.74
N SER A 231 -10.13 13.48 -10.47
CA SER A 231 -9.02 13.84 -11.35
C SER A 231 -7.91 14.64 -10.66
N ARG A 232 -7.98 14.84 -9.35
CA ARG A 232 -6.96 15.49 -8.52
C ARG A 232 -6.25 14.46 -7.68
N GLY A 233 -4.92 14.53 -7.64
CA GLY A 233 -4.07 13.62 -6.90
C GLY A 233 -3.90 13.99 -5.42
N ASN A 234 -4.98 14.28 -4.70
CA ASN A 234 -4.98 14.74 -3.31
C ASN A 234 -5.53 13.73 -2.30
N PHE A 235 -5.58 12.45 -2.64
CA PHE A 235 -6.16 11.38 -1.82
C PHE A 235 -5.19 10.20 -1.65
N ILE A 236 -5.42 9.42 -0.59
CA ILE A 236 -4.84 8.08 -0.44
C ILE A 236 -5.80 7.02 -0.97
N ALA A 237 -5.30 6.00 -1.66
CA ALA A 237 -6.08 4.90 -2.20
C ALA A 237 -5.85 3.59 -1.44
N PHE A 238 -6.92 2.79 -1.30
CA PHE A 238 -6.92 1.43 -0.80
C PHE A 238 -7.32 0.51 -1.95
N VAL A 239 -6.35 -0.22 -2.50
CA VAL A 239 -6.53 -0.99 -3.74
C VAL A 239 -6.35 -2.47 -3.47
N GLY A 240 -7.35 -3.27 -3.82
CA GLY A 240 -7.31 -4.72 -3.69
C GLY A 240 -7.91 -5.43 -4.89
N ASN A 241 -7.78 -6.75 -4.93
CA ASN A 241 -8.50 -7.56 -5.88
C ASN A 241 -9.95 -7.83 -5.44
N THR A 242 -10.73 -8.43 -6.32
CA THR A 242 -12.15 -8.75 -6.03
C THR A 242 -12.32 -9.67 -4.81
N SER A 243 -11.39 -10.58 -4.56
CA SER A 243 -11.42 -11.47 -3.39
C SER A 243 -11.12 -10.75 -2.08
N SER A 244 -10.44 -9.60 -2.13
CA SER A 244 -10.10 -8.75 -0.97
C SER A 244 -11.11 -7.61 -0.76
N ALA A 245 -12.25 -7.60 -1.48
CA ALA A 245 -13.21 -6.48 -1.46
C ALA A 245 -13.74 -6.14 -0.06
N GLU A 246 -13.94 -7.13 0.79
CA GLU A 246 -14.38 -6.90 2.18
C GLU A 246 -13.30 -6.19 2.99
N LEU A 247 -12.04 -6.61 2.87
CA LEU A 247 -10.90 -5.97 3.53
C LEU A 247 -10.75 -4.51 3.08
N VAL A 248 -10.82 -4.26 1.76
CA VAL A 248 -10.77 -2.89 1.20
C VAL A 248 -11.87 -2.02 1.81
N ARG A 249 -13.13 -2.48 1.78
CA ARG A 249 -14.26 -1.71 2.35
C ARG A 249 -14.11 -1.46 3.84
N ARG A 250 -13.62 -2.45 4.60
CA ARG A 250 -13.36 -2.31 6.03
C ARG A 250 -12.29 -1.26 6.29
N CYS A 251 -11.17 -1.31 5.58
CA CYS A 251 -10.08 -0.31 5.70
C CYS A 251 -10.56 1.10 5.34
N VAL A 252 -11.24 1.27 4.20
CA VAL A 252 -11.79 2.57 3.78
C VAL A 252 -12.80 3.09 4.81
N SER A 253 -13.68 2.24 5.33
CA SER A 253 -14.65 2.64 6.36
C SER A 253 -13.98 3.12 7.64
N LEU A 254 -12.96 2.38 8.11
CA LEU A 254 -12.19 2.75 9.30
C LEU A 254 -11.41 4.05 9.07
N PHE A 255 -10.79 4.22 7.92
CA PHE A 255 -10.07 5.44 7.57
C PHE A 255 -11.02 6.65 7.52
N ARG A 256 -12.11 6.57 6.76
CA ARG A 256 -13.08 7.67 6.58
C ARG A 256 -13.82 8.08 7.87
N ARG A 257 -13.91 7.18 8.86
CA ARG A 257 -14.47 7.50 10.18
C ARG A 257 -13.51 8.27 11.07
N ASN A 258 -12.21 8.12 10.88
CA ASN A 258 -11.21 8.53 11.86
C ASN A 258 -10.17 9.51 11.31
N ALA A 259 -10.12 9.75 10.01
CA ALA A 259 -9.16 10.63 9.36
C ALA A 259 -9.86 11.71 8.54
N ALA A 260 -9.46 12.96 8.75
CA ALA A 260 -9.88 14.10 7.94
C ALA A 260 -8.93 14.28 6.75
N PHE A 261 -8.85 13.25 5.90
CA PHE A 261 -8.03 13.24 4.69
C PHE A 261 -8.77 12.53 3.56
N PRO A 262 -8.70 13.03 2.30
CA PRO A 262 -9.37 12.40 1.17
C PRO A 262 -8.89 10.97 0.94
N SER A 263 -9.82 10.07 0.64
CA SER A 263 -9.49 8.65 0.44
C SER A 263 -10.39 8.00 -0.58
N GLU A 264 -9.80 7.15 -1.42
CA GLU A 264 -10.53 6.34 -2.39
C GLU A 264 -10.26 4.85 -2.17
N GLY A 265 -11.12 4.01 -2.73
CA GLY A 265 -10.94 2.56 -2.63
C GLY A 265 -11.42 1.86 -3.88
N ALA A 266 -10.75 0.75 -4.21
CA ALA A 266 -11.09 -0.09 -5.35
C ALA A 266 -10.82 -1.56 -5.03
N ALA A 267 -11.76 -2.44 -5.40
CA ALA A 267 -11.58 -3.89 -5.37
C ALA A 267 -11.82 -4.43 -6.78
N LEU A 268 -10.81 -4.36 -7.62
CA LEU A 268 -10.91 -4.60 -9.07
C LEU A 268 -10.27 -5.93 -9.47
N PRO A 269 -10.57 -6.48 -10.66
CA PRO A 269 -9.88 -7.66 -11.17
C PRO A 269 -8.36 -7.46 -11.18
N SER A 270 -7.60 -8.42 -10.66
CA SER A 270 -6.13 -8.35 -10.56
C SER A 270 -5.40 -8.22 -11.90
N ALA A 271 -6.08 -8.55 -13.00
CA ALA A 271 -5.54 -8.41 -14.36
C ALA A 271 -5.52 -6.95 -14.87
N LEU A 272 -6.21 -6.03 -14.20
CA LEU A 272 -6.17 -4.61 -14.58
C LEU A 272 -4.83 -3.99 -14.18
N PRO A 273 -4.22 -3.14 -15.05
CA PRO A 273 -2.96 -2.47 -14.76
C PRO A 273 -3.02 -1.67 -13.44
N GLY A 274 -1.97 -1.75 -12.63
CA GLY A 274 -1.86 -1.06 -11.36
C GLY A 274 -2.46 -1.79 -10.15
N ILE A 275 -3.39 -2.74 -10.36
CA ILE A 275 -4.12 -3.37 -9.24
C ILE A 275 -3.23 -4.31 -8.42
N GLY A 276 -2.31 -5.01 -9.06
CA GLY A 276 -1.37 -5.94 -8.41
C GLY A 276 0.08 -5.44 -8.45
N TRP A 277 0.31 -4.13 -8.49
CA TRP A 277 1.65 -3.57 -8.61
C TRP A 277 2.22 -3.17 -7.25
N SER A 278 2.40 -4.14 -6.37
CA SER A 278 3.18 -4.09 -5.12
C SER A 278 3.13 -5.44 -4.38
N ASP A 279 3.72 -5.52 -3.21
CA ASP A 279 3.91 -6.69 -2.34
C ASP A 279 2.63 -7.48 -2.02
N HIS A 280 1.46 -6.82 -1.97
CA HIS A 280 0.16 -7.44 -1.71
C HIS A 280 -0.21 -8.50 -2.76
N TRP A 281 0.28 -8.37 -4.01
CA TRP A 281 0.11 -9.37 -5.06
C TRP A 281 0.65 -10.74 -4.64
N SER A 282 1.80 -10.78 -3.97
CA SER A 282 2.44 -12.00 -3.47
C SER A 282 1.54 -12.78 -2.51
N PHE A 283 0.81 -12.07 -1.65
CA PHE A 283 -0.13 -12.67 -0.71
C PHE A 283 -1.38 -13.22 -1.39
N TRP A 284 -1.84 -12.59 -2.47
CA TRP A 284 -2.93 -13.15 -3.29
C TRP A 284 -2.55 -14.48 -3.93
N GLN A 285 -1.28 -14.67 -4.32
CA GLN A 285 -0.82 -15.95 -4.88
C GLN A 285 -0.91 -17.11 -3.87
N GLU A 286 -0.90 -16.79 -2.58
CA GLU A 286 -1.06 -17.77 -1.49
C GLU A 286 -2.49 -17.80 -0.91
N GLY A 287 -3.44 -17.09 -1.52
CA GLY A 287 -4.84 -17.08 -1.14
C GLY A 287 -5.17 -16.21 0.09
N TYR A 288 -4.27 -15.34 0.51
CA TYR A 288 -4.52 -14.39 1.57
C TYR A 288 -5.23 -13.13 1.08
N SER A 289 -6.10 -12.56 1.91
CA SER A 289 -6.69 -11.25 1.67
C SER A 289 -5.63 -10.15 1.87
N ALA A 290 -5.39 -9.37 0.84
CA ALA A 290 -4.39 -8.30 0.87
C ALA A 290 -4.85 -7.08 0.06
N LEU A 291 -4.32 -5.91 0.42
CA LEU A 291 -4.54 -4.65 -0.30
C LEU A 291 -3.27 -3.79 -0.27
N MET A 292 -3.19 -2.87 -1.20
CA MET A 292 -2.20 -1.81 -1.28
C MET A 292 -2.79 -0.50 -0.77
N VAL A 293 -2.05 0.22 0.07
CA VAL A 293 -2.31 1.61 0.46
C VAL A 293 -1.34 2.48 -0.30
N THR A 294 -1.83 3.37 -1.18
CA THR A 294 -0.96 4.04 -2.14
C THR A 294 -1.44 5.45 -2.49
N ASP A 295 -0.52 6.35 -2.79
CA ASP A 295 -0.80 7.61 -3.46
C ASP A 295 -1.00 7.44 -4.97
N THR A 296 -0.88 6.19 -5.49
CA THR A 296 -1.02 5.85 -6.91
C THR A 296 0.09 6.42 -7.82
N ALA A 297 1.34 6.43 -7.34
CA ALA A 297 2.49 7.08 -7.99
C ALA A 297 2.61 6.87 -9.51
N PRO A 298 2.45 5.65 -10.09
CA PRO A 298 2.55 5.44 -11.54
C PRO A 298 1.56 6.29 -12.37
N PHE A 299 0.48 6.77 -11.72
CA PHE A 299 -0.59 7.54 -12.37
C PHE A 299 -0.66 9.00 -11.91
N ARG A 300 0.23 9.42 -10.98
CA ARG A 300 0.17 10.73 -10.35
C ARG A 300 1.53 11.41 -10.23
N TYR A 301 2.56 10.68 -9.80
CA TYR A 301 3.83 11.23 -9.38
C TYR A 301 4.78 11.39 -10.58
N PRO A 302 5.18 12.63 -10.96
CA PRO A 302 5.97 12.85 -12.17
C PRO A 302 7.41 12.36 -12.08
N HIS A 303 7.88 12.03 -10.87
CA HIS A 303 9.24 11.55 -10.63
C HIS A 303 9.32 10.03 -10.36
N TYR A 304 8.20 9.30 -10.56
CA TYR A 304 8.14 7.85 -10.38
C TYR A 304 9.20 7.15 -11.25
N HIS A 305 10.03 6.31 -10.63
CA HIS A 305 11.13 5.57 -11.25
C HIS A 305 12.17 6.46 -11.97
N THR A 306 12.45 7.65 -11.43
CA THR A 306 13.47 8.55 -11.96
C THR A 306 14.51 8.95 -10.90
N GLU A 307 15.66 9.45 -11.33
CA GLU A 307 16.68 10.01 -10.45
C GLU A 307 16.19 11.20 -9.59
N ASN A 308 15.06 11.79 -9.97
CA ASN A 308 14.44 12.90 -9.27
C ASN A 308 13.43 12.48 -8.20
N ASP A 309 13.26 11.19 -7.91
CA ASP A 309 12.48 10.71 -6.76
C ASP A 309 13.27 10.93 -5.46
N THR A 310 13.31 12.19 -5.03
CA THR A 310 14.09 12.69 -3.89
C THR A 310 13.22 13.17 -2.75
N PRO A 311 13.72 13.20 -1.49
CA PRO A 311 12.93 13.56 -0.30
C PRO A 311 12.23 14.92 -0.34
N ASP A 312 12.78 15.90 -1.07
CA ASP A 312 12.22 17.24 -1.22
C ASP A 312 10.96 17.30 -2.10
N LYS A 313 10.58 16.20 -2.74
CA LYS A 313 9.39 16.10 -3.58
C LYS A 313 8.14 15.65 -2.81
N LEU A 314 8.30 15.20 -1.56
CA LEU A 314 7.21 14.59 -0.79
C LEU A 314 6.43 15.60 0.04
N ASP A 315 5.13 15.37 0.17
CA ASP A 315 4.22 16.07 1.09
C ASP A 315 4.19 15.34 2.44
N TYR A 316 5.08 15.73 3.33
CA TYR A 316 5.17 15.12 4.66
C TYR A 316 3.97 15.44 5.58
N ASP A 317 3.28 16.55 5.36
CA ASP A 317 2.04 16.88 6.07
C ASP A 317 0.92 15.90 5.68
N GLY A 318 0.76 15.63 4.38
CA GLY A 318 -0.13 14.61 3.86
C GLY A 318 0.21 13.22 4.38
N MET A 319 1.51 12.83 4.32
CA MET A 319 1.99 11.57 4.88
C MET A 319 1.63 11.40 6.35
N ALA A 320 1.85 12.43 7.18
CA ALA A 320 1.55 12.38 8.61
C ALA A 320 0.06 12.12 8.87
N ARG A 321 -0.83 12.80 8.14
CA ARG A 321 -2.29 12.59 8.23
C ARG A 321 -2.69 11.17 7.82
N VAL A 322 -2.12 10.67 6.73
CA VAL A 322 -2.37 9.31 6.23
C VAL A 322 -1.90 8.29 7.26
N VAL A 323 -0.68 8.40 7.78
CA VAL A 323 -0.14 7.45 8.76
C VAL A 323 -0.90 7.52 10.10
N ALA A 324 -1.32 8.70 10.54
CA ALA A 324 -2.21 8.86 11.71
C ALA A 324 -3.57 8.15 11.47
N GLY A 325 -4.14 8.28 10.26
CA GLY A 325 -5.33 7.54 9.84
C GLY A 325 -5.11 6.03 9.82
N LEU A 326 -3.98 5.56 9.31
CA LEU A 326 -3.61 4.13 9.26
C LEU A 326 -3.44 3.52 10.66
N ARG A 327 -2.96 4.28 11.67
CA ARG A 327 -2.97 3.82 13.08
C ARG A 327 -4.39 3.42 13.50
N LYS A 328 -5.41 4.22 13.14
CA LYS A 328 -6.82 3.92 13.46
C LYS A 328 -7.37 2.75 12.67
N VAL A 329 -6.99 2.63 11.39
CA VAL A 329 -7.35 1.47 10.55
C VAL A 329 -6.81 0.18 11.17
N ILE A 330 -5.51 0.13 11.45
CA ILE A 330 -4.85 -1.06 12.00
C ILE A 330 -5.41 -1.37 13.40
N THR A 331 -5.63 -0.37 14.26
CA THR A 331 -6.28 -0.57 15.57
C THR A 331 -7.67 -1.22 15.42
N GLY A 332 -8.50 -0.74 14.47
CA GLY A 332 -9.82 -1.31 14.22
C GLY A 332 -9.81 -2.69 13.56
N LEU A 333 -8.76 -3.02 12.79
CA LEU A 333 -8.56 -4.36 12.25
C LEU A 333 -8.07 -5.34 13.32
N ALA A 334 -7.15 -4.90 14.19
CA ALA A 334 -6.50 -5.72 15.20
C ALA A 334 -7.37 -5.97 16.45
N ASN A 335 -8.46 -5.21 16.62
CA ASN A 335 -9.41 -5.35 17.72
C ASN A 335 -10.85 -5.44 17.16
N PRO A 336 -11.19 -6.53 16.45
CA PRO A 336 -12.46 -6.72 15.76
C PRO A 336 -13.64 -6.98 16.70
#